data_ad04c721d4c2127161a1020024b0d342
#
_entry.id   ad04c721d4c2127161a1020024b0d342
#
_cell.length_a   1.000
_cell.length_b   1.000
_cell.length_c   1.000
_cell.angle_alpha   90.00
_cell.angle_beta   90.00
_cell.angle_gamma   90.00
#
_symmetry.space_group_name_H-M   'P 1'
#
loop_
_entity.id
_entity.type
_entity.pdbx_description
1 polymer ?
#
loop_
_entity_poly.entity_id
_entity_poly.type
_entity_poly.pdbx_seq_one_letter_code
_entity_poly.pdbx_strand_id
1 'polypeptide(L)'
;ITPFLGRFLDMKGKGATMLIWGALLLIVCHLVFAFALPATHSKFLALATIVVLGISFALVPAALWPSVPKIIDEKILGSAYCLIFWVQNIGLCLVPLLIGATLQATGGYMVPMIIFSTFGVLAFILSFMLKFEDRKKGYGLELPNVKE
;
A
#
# COMPACT_ATOMS: atom_id res chain seq x y z
N ILE A 1 -9.32 12.04 0.97
CA ILE A 1 -9.03 11.21 2.19
C ILE A 1 -7.55 11.35 2.59
N THR A 2 -6.60 11.33 1.64
CA THR A 2 -5.15 11.39 1.92
C THR A 2 -4.73 12.55 2.83
N PRO A 3 -5.21 13.82 2.68
CA PRO A 3 -4.84 14.90 3.60
C PRO A 3 -5.29 14.67 5.05
N PHE A 4 -6.46 14.04 5.23
CA PHE A 4 -6.95 13.70 6.59
C PHE A 4 -6.12 12.60 7.23
N LEU A 5 -5.72 11.59 6.45
CA LEU A 5 -4.85 10.52 6.90
C LEU A 5 -3.44 11.03 7.20
N GLY A 6 -2.91 11.93 6.35
CA GLY A 6 -1.64 12.61 6.62
C GLY A 6 -1.66 13.36 7.93
N ARG A 7 -2.68 14.22 8.17
CA ARG A 7 -2.84 14.94 9.44
C ARG A 7 -2.96 14.00 10.64
N PHE A 8 -3.70 12.91 10.49
CA PHE A 8 -3.83 11.91 11.56
C PHE A 8 -2.48 11.28 11.90
N LEU A 9 -1.68 10.94 10.88
CA LEU A 9 -0.32 10.42 11.05
C LEU A 9 0.62 11.45 11.67
N ASP A 10 0.54 12.71 11.27
CA ASP A 10 1.34 13.79 11.82
C ASP A 10 1.07 13.99 13.31
N MET A 11 -0.18 13.86 13.73
CA MET A 11 -0.59 14.04 15.13
C MET A 11 -0.37 12.79 15.99
N LYS A 12 -0.66 11.60 15.48
CA LYS A 12 -0.64 10.35 16.26
C LYS A 12 0.55 9.44 15.96
N GLY A 13 1.25 9.65 14.86
CA GLY A 13 2.29 8.75 14.39
C GLY A 13 1.73 7.43 13.84
N LYS A 14 2.39 6.31 14.17
CA LYS A 14 2.03 4.94 13.76
C LYS A 14 2.17 4.70 12.24
N GLY A 15 3.15 5.33 11.59
CA GLY A 15 3.36 5.19 10.15
C GLY A 15 3.55 3.75 9.69
N ALA A 16 4.43 2.99 10.33
CA ALA A 16 4.65 1.58 9.98
C ALA A 16 3.40 0.72 10.23
N THR A 17 2.64 1.01 11.29
CA THR A 17 1.34 0.33 11.56
C THR A 17 0.32 0.63 10.46
N MET A 18 0.24 1.87 9.97
CA MET A 18 -0.66 2.25 8.88
C MET A 18 -0.32 1.55 7.56
N LEU A 19 0.97 1.36 7.25
CA LEU A 19 1.41 0.58 6.09
C LEU A 19 0.92 -0.87 6.17
N ILE A 20 1.01 -1.50 7.34
CA ILE A 20 0.53 -2.87 7.57
C ILE A 20 -0.99 -2.94 7.34
N TRP A 21 -1.77 -2.01 7.90
CA TRP A 21 -3.21 -1.98 7.70
C TRP A 21 -3.59 -1.70 6.24
N GLY A 22 -2.89 -0.79 5.57
CA GLY A 22 -3.08 -0.52 4.14
C GLY A 22 -2.85 -1.78 3.30
N ALA A 23 -1.76 -2.49 3.52
CA ALA A 23 -1.45 -3.74 2.81
C ALA A 23 -2.48 -4.84 3.10
N LEU A 24 -2.91 -4.99 4.35
CA LEU A 24 -3.93 -5.99 4.73
C LEU A 24 -5.28 -5.71 4.04
N LEU A 25 -5.72 -4.46 4.05
CA LEU A 25 -6.95 -4.06 3.37
C LEU A 25 -6.87 -4.29 1.85
N LEU A 26 -5.71 -4.02 1.24
CA LEU A 26 -5.47 -4.33 -0.18
C LEU A 26 -5.66 -5.81 -0.48
N ILE A 27 -5.05 -6.69 0.32
CA ILE A 27 -5.19 -8.15 0.17
C ILE A 27 -6.67 -8.55 0.23
N VAL A 28 -7.37 -8.11 1.29
CA VAL A 28 -8.78 -8.45 1.50
C VAL A 28 -9.65 -7.97 0.32
N CYS A 29 -9.48 -6.73 -0.13
CA CYS A 29 -10.24 -6.20 -1.26
C CYS A 29 -10.03 -7.01 -2.54
N HIS A 30 -8.79 -7.36 -2.88
CA HIS A 30 -8.51 -8.13 -4.09
C HIS A 30 -9.03 -9.57 -3.99
N LEU A 31 -9.00 -10.20 -2.81
CA LEU A 31 -9.62 -11.51 -2.59
C LEU A 31 -11.15 -11.44 -2.70
N VAL A 32 -11.79 -10.37 -2.20
CA VAL A 32 -13.23 -10.15 -2.40
C VAL A 32 -13.56 -10.02 -3.88
N PHE A 33 -12.77 -9.27 -4.64
CA PHE A 33 -12.94 -9.16 -6.10
C PHE A 33 -12.70 -10.48 -6.84
N ALA A 34 -11.74 -11.30 -6.39
CA ALA A 34 -11.42 -12.58 -7.02
C ALA A 34 -12.50 -13.64 -6.80
N PHE A 35 -13.06 -13.72 -5.59
CA PHE A 35 -13.89 -14.85 -5.18
C PHE A 35 -15.31 -14.47 -4.79
N ALA A 36 -15.49 -13.47 -3.92
CA ALA A 36 -16.81 -13.15 -3.37
C ALA A 36 -17.69 -12.41 -4.38
N LEU A 37 -17.14 -11.50 -5.15
CA LEU A 37 -17.91 -10.73 -6.13
C LEU A 37 -18.46 -11.59 -7.27
N PRO A 38 -17.68 -12.51 -7.91
CA PRO A 38 -18.21 -13.41 -8.91
C PRO A 38 -19.30 -14.37 -8.37
N ALA A 39 -19.20 -14.76 -7.11
CA ALA A 39 -20.16 -15.66 -6.48
C ALA A 39 -21.49 -14.96 -6.12
N THR A 40 -21.45 -13.69 -5.72
CA THR A 40 -22.63 -12.97 -5.21
C THR A 40 -23.30 -12.08 -6.25
N HIS A 41 -22.58 -11.67 -7.30
CA HIS A 41 -23.00 -10.67 -8.30
C HIS A 41 -23.58 -9.37 -7.68
N SER A 42 -23.20 -9.04 -6.43
CA SER A 42 -23.75 -7.94 -5.66
C SER A 42 -23.09 -6.61 -6.01
N LYS A 43 -23.87 -5.68 -6.58
CA LYS A 43 -23.42 -4.30 -6.86
C LYS A 43 -23.03 -3.55 -5.58
N PHE A 44 -23.75 -3.81 -4.48
CA PHE A 44 -23.44 -3.19 -3.19
C PHE A 44 -22.09 -3.65 -2.65
N LEU A 45 -21.78 -4.96 -2.73
CA LEU A 45 -20.49 -5.50 -2.35
C LEU A 45 -19.35 -4.89 -3.18
N ALA A 46 -19.55 -4.75 -4.49
CA ALA A 46 -18.57 -4.11 -5.39
C ALA A 46 -18.27 -2.67 -4.96
N LEU A 47 -19.32 -1.85 -4.74
CA LEU A 47 -19.16 -0.46 -4.32
C LEU A 47 -18.47 -0.34 -2.95
N ALA A 48 -18.89 -1.15 -1.97
CA ALA A 48 -18.27 -1.16 -0.66
C ALA A 48 -16.77 -1.53 -0.74
N THR A 49 -16.44 -2.55 -1.53
CA THR A 49 -15.04 -2.97 -1.71
C THR A 49 -14.20 -1.90 -2.40
N ILE A 50 -14.76 -1.18 -3.41
CA ILE A 50 -14.06 -0.07 -4.07
C ILE A 50 -13.77 1.07 -3.08
N VAL A 51 -14.72 1.41 -2.20
CA VAL A 51 -14.52 2.43 -1.17
C VAL A 51 -13.40 2.02 -0.20
N VAL A 52 -13.41 0.78 0.27
CA VAL A 52 -12.37 0.25 1.17
C VAL A 52 -11.01 0.21 0.46
N LEU A 53 -10.99 -0.18 -0.83
CA LEU A 53 -9.78 -0.16 -1.65
C LEU A 53 -9.21 1.24 -1.78
N GLY A 54 -10.07 2.25 -1.99
CA GLY A 54 -9.66 3.66 -2.06
C GLY A 54 -9.04 4.15 -0.74
N ILE A 55 -9.60 3.77 0.40
CA ILE A 55 -9.03 4.07 1.73
C ILE A 55 -7.67 3.38 1.88
N SER A 56 -7.57 2.11 1.53
CA SER A 56 -6.33 1.34 1.58
C SER A 56 -5.24 1.98 0.72
N PHE A 57 -5.59 2.35 -0.51
CA PHE A 57 -4.68 3.04 -1.43
C PHE A 57 -4.21 4.41 -0.88
N ALA A 58 -5.05 5.13 -0.16
CA ALA A 58 -4.68 6.41 0.45
C ALA A 58 -3.78 6.27 1.68
N LEU A 59 -3.91 5.16 2.44
CA LEU A 59 -3.09 4.89 3.63
C LEU A 59 -1.61 4.70 3.29
N VAL A 60 -1.30 3.99 2.20
CA VAL A 60 0.08 3.64 1.84
C VAL A 60 0.93 4.87 1.56
N PRO A 61 0.59 5.79 0.63
CA PRO A 61 1.41 6.97 0.38
C PRO A 61 1.40 7.94 1.57
N ALA A 62 0.27 8.07 2.30
CA ALA A 62 0.19 8.93 3.48
C ALA A 62 1.19 8.50 4.58
N ALA A 63 1.47 7.21 4.69
CA ALA A 63 2.43 6.67 5.66
C ALA A 63 3.85 6.55 5.09
N LEU A 64 4.00 6.17 3.82
CA LEU A 64 5.28 5.90 3.20
C LEU A 64 6.14 7.16 3.05
N TRP A 65 5.57 8.21 2.45
CA TRP A 65 6.34 9.43 2.13
C TRP A 65 6.93 10.12 3.35
N PRO A 66 6.18 10.32 4.47
CA PRO A 66 6.74 10.89 5.68
C PRO A 66 7.72 9.97 6.42
N SER A 67 7.71 8.67 6.12
CA SER A 67 8.64 7.72 6.74
C SER A 67 10.05 7.78 6.15
N VAL A 68 10.20 8.16 4.90
CA VAL A 68 11.51 8.22 4.21
C VAL A 68 12.51 9.13 4.91
N PRO A 69 12.19 10.40 5.24
CA PRO A 69 13.13 11.30 5.91
C PRO A 69 13.44 10.91 7.35
N LYS A 70 12.67 10.00 7.97
CA LYS A 70 13.00 9.46 9.30
C LYS A 70 14.09 8.38 9.25
N ILE A 71 14.27 7.74 8.08
CA ILE A 71 15.19 6.61 7.89
C ILE A 71 16.47 7.05 7.20
N ILE A 72 16.38 8.03 6.30
CA ILE A 72 17.44 8.44 5.38
C ILE A 72 18.02 9.78 5.82
N ASP A 73 19.35 9.91 5.78
CA ASP A 73 20.05 11.17 6.05
C ASP A 73 19.64 12.25 5.03
N GLU A 74 19.45 13.49 5.50
CA GLU A 74 19.04 14.62 4.68
C GLU A 74 19.96 14.86 3.46
N LYS A 75 21.26 14.56 3.59
CA LYS A 75 22.25 14.74 2.51
C LYS A 75 21.97 13.88 1.28
N ILE A 76 21.35 12.72 1.45
CA ILE A 76 21.08 11.77 0.37
C ILE A 76 19.57 11.56 0.14
N LEU A 77 18.73 12.33 0.82
CA LEU A 77 17.28 12.19 0.77
C LEU A 77 16.72 12.34 -0.65
N GLY A 78 17.23 13.30 -1.43
CA GLY A 78 16.85 13.48 -2.82
C GLY A 78 17.15 12.24 -3.68
N SER A 79 18.33 11.64 -3.52
CA SER A 79 18.70 10.40 -4.23
C SER A 79 17.81 9.21 -3.81
N ALA A 80 17.46 9.13 -2.53
CA ALA A 80 16.55 8.10 -2.03
C ALA A 80 15.17 8.22 -2.67
N TYR A 81 14.60 9.42 -2.74
CA TYR A 81 13.33 9.65 -3.42
C TYR A 81 13.41 9.33 -4.92
N CYS A 82 14.47 9.72 -5.60
CA CYS A 82 14.69 9.37 -7.01
C CYS A 82 14.68 7.86 -7.23
N LEU A 83 15.36 7.10 -6.36
CA LEU A 83 15.38 5.63 -6.44
C LEU A 83 14.00 5.02 -6.21
N ILE A 84 13.26 5.51 -5.21
CA ILE A 84 11.89 5.06 -4.92
C ILE A 84 10.98 5.32 -6.13
N PHE A 85 11.03 6.53 -6.71
CA PHE A 85 10.24 6.87 -7.89
C PHE A 85 10.65 6.05 -9.12
N TRP A 86 11.93 5.77 -9.29
CA TRP A 86 12.41 4.94 -10.39
C TRP A 86 11.82 3.51 -10.30
N VAL A 87 11.90 2.87 -9.13
CA VAL A 87 11.31 1.55 -8.89
C VAL A 87 9.78 1.59 -9.08
N GLN A 88 9.12 2.63 -8.56
CA GLN A 88 7.68 2.82 -8.72
C GLN A 88 7.28 2.92 -10.20
N ASN A 89 8.02 3.67 -11.02
CA ASN A 89 7.71 3.82 -12.45
C ASN A 89 7.92 2.52 -13.23
N ILE A 90 8.90 1.69 -12.87
CA ILE A 90 9.03 0.34 -13.42
C ILE A 90 7.76 -0.47 -13.13
N GLY A 91 7.27 -0.45 -11.88
CA GLY A 91 6.03 -1.10 -11.51
C GLY A 91 4.81 -0.58 -12.29
N LEU A 92 4.68 0.75 -12.40
CA LEU A 92 3.60 1.39 -13.16
C LEU A 92 3.61 1.03 -14.66
N CYS A 93 4.76 0.72 -15.22
CA CYS A 93 4.88 0.26 -16.60
C CYS A 93 4.58 -1.25 -16.72
N LEU A 94 5.24 -2.08 -15.92
CA LEU A 94 5.21 -3.53 -16.09
C LEU A 94 3.91 -4.18 -15.56
N VAL A 95 3.36 -3.67 -14.46
CA VAL A 95 2.16 -4.29 -13.84
C VAL A 95 0.94 -4.21 -14.75
N PRO A 96 0.59 -3.08 -15.38
CA PRO A 96 -0.54 -3.04 -16.33
C PRO A 96 -0.37 -3.98 -17.53
N LEU A 97 0.86 -4.13 -18.04
CA LEU A 97 1.16 -5.07 -19.13
C LEU A 97 0.96 -6.52 -18.68
N LEU A 98 1.45 -6.89 -17.50
CA LEU A 98 1.24 -8.20 -16.92
C LEU A 98 -0.25 -8.51 -16.73
N ILE A 99 -1.00 -7.56 -16.17
CA ILE A 99 -2.44 -7.69 -15.93
C ILE A 99 -3.21 -7.80 -17.25
N GLY A 100 -2.87 -6.98 -18.25
CA GLY A 100 -3.48 -7.06 -19.59
C GLY A 100 -3.22 -8.41 -20.26
N ALA A 101 -2.00 -8.90 -20.22
CA ALA A 101 -1.63 -10.21 -20.78
C ALA A 101 -2.36 -11.37 -20.06
N THR A 102 -2.43 -11.34 -18.72
CA THR A 102 -3.15 -12.36 -17.96
C THR A 102 -4.66 -12.33 -18.23
N LEU A 103 -5.25 -11.15 -18.36
CA LEU A 103 -6.66 -10.99 -18.67
C LEU A 103 -6.99 -11.55 -20.07
N GLN A 104 -6.15 -11.28 -21.08
CA GLN A 104 -6.30 -11.86 -22.42
C GLN A 104 -6.13 -13.38 -22.42
N ALA A 105 -5.17 -13.91 -21.67
CA ALA A 105 -4.90 -15.34 -21.63
C ALA A 105 -5.98 -16.14 -20.88
N THR A 106 -6.57 -15.58 -19.83
CA THR A 106 -7.53 -16.30 -18.97
C THR A 106 -8.99 -15.94 -19.25
N GLY A 107 -9.26 -14.86 -19.96
CA GLY A 107 -10.62 -14.38 -20.27
C GLY A 107 -11.40 -13.90 -19.03
N GLY A 108 -10.76 -13.76 -17.86
CA GLY A 108 -11.42 -13.40 -16.60
C GLY A 108 -10.54 -12.62 -15.63
N TYR A 109 -11.18 -11.93 -14.68
CA TYR A 109 -10.51 -11.07 -13.71
C TYR A 109 -9.93 -11.81 -12.49
N MET A 110 -10.24 -13.10 -12.31
CA MET A 110 -9.82 -13.86 -11.13
C MET A 110 -8.27 -13.91 -10.99
N VAL A 111 -7.57 -14.27 -12.07
CA VAL A 111 -6.11 -14.34 -12.07
C VAL A 111 -5.45 -12.99 -11.85
N PRO A 112 -5.83 -11.91 -12.56
CA PRO A 112 -5.39 -10.55 -12.24
C PRO A 112 -5.57 -10.16 -10.78
N MET A 113 -6.71 -10.45 -10.16
CA MET A 113 -6.96 -10.10 -8.76
C MET A 113 -6.08 -10.90 -7.78
N ILE A 114 -5.80 -12.17 -8.09
CA ILE A 114 -4.86 -12.99 -7.31
C ILE A 114 -3.43 -12.41 -7.42
N ILE A 115 -3.01 -11.97 -8.60
CA ILE A 115 -1.70 -11.33 -8.78
C ILE A 115 -1.59 -10.06 -7.92
N PHE A 116 -2.62 -9.20 -7.93
CA PHE A 116 -2.64 -8.02 -7.06
C PHE A 116 -2.64 -8.39 -5.58
N SER A 117 -3.36 -9.44 -5.18
CA SER A 117 -3.33 -9.94 -3.80
C SER A 117 -1.93 -10.41 -3.40
N THR A 118 -1.19 -11.06 -4.32
CA THR A 118 0.20 -11.49 -4.08
C THR A 118 1.13 -10.29 -3.86
N PHE A 119 0.99 -9.22 -4.65
CA PHE A 119 1.72 -7.97 -4.39
C PHE A 119 1.33 -7.36 -3.04
N GLY A 120 0.05 -7.45 -2.66
CA GLY A 120 -0.41 -7.04 -1.33
C GLY A 120 0.25 -7.83 -0.20
N VAL A 121 0.40 -9.14 -0.35
CA VAL A 121 1.12 -10.00 0.62
C VAL A 121 2.58 -9.61 0.71
N LEU A 122 3.24 -9.35 -0.42
CA LEU A 122 4.62 -8.87 -0.42
C LEU A 122 4.74 -7.53 0.31
N ALA A 123 3.85 -6.58 0.03
CA ALA A 123 3.80 -5.29 0.71
C ALA A 123 3.55 -5.44 2.22
N PHE A 124 2.69 -6.37 2.63
CA PHE A 124 2.43 -6.68 4.03
C PHE A 124 3.69 -7.19 4.75
N ILE A 125 4.40 -8.15 4.14
CA ILE A 125 5.65 -8.70 4.69
C ILE A 125 6.70 -7.59 4.84
N LEU A 126 6.91 -6.78 3.79
CA LEU A 126 7.87 -5.68 3.81
C LEU A 126 7.51 -4.62 4.86
N SER A 127 6.22 -4.29 5.01
CA SER A 127 5.75 -3.35 6.04
C SER A 127 5.98 -3.88 7.46
N PHE A 128 5.82 -5.18 7.65
CA PHE A 128 6.08 -5.83 8.92
C PHE A 128 7.59 -5.85 9.25
N MET A 129 8.43 -6.16 8.26
CA MET A 129 9.88 -6.07 8.39
C MET A 129 10.34 -4.65 8.72
N LEU A 130 9.77 -3.64 8.04
CA LEU A 130 10.05 -2.23 8.32
C LEU A 130 9.70 -1.86 9.77
N LYS A 131 8.55 -2.29 10.26
CA LYS A 131 8.13 -2.06 11.64
C LYS A 131 9.06 -2.76 12.64
N PHE A 132 9.53 -3.95 12.33
CA PHE A 132 10.48 -4.68 13.18
C PHE A 132 11.84 -3.96 13.23
N GLU A 133 12.33 -3.50 12.08
CA GLU A 133 13.59 -2.76 11.99
C GLU A 133 13.50 -1.38 12.67
N ASP A 134 12.34 -0.70 12.58
CA ASP A 134 12.08 0.54 13.33
C ASP A 134 12.19 0.34 14.83
N ARG A 135 11.63 -0.74 15.35
CA ARG A 135 11.76 -1.08 16.80
C ARG A 135 13.20 -1.35 17.21
N LYS A 136 13.99 -1.95 16.33
CA LYS A 136 15.38 -2.31 16.61
C LYS A 136 16.32 -1.11 16.54
N LYS A 137 16.12 -0.23 15.57
CA LYS A 137 17.01 0.90 15.28
C LYS A 137 16.50 2.25 15.79
N GLY A 138 15.24 2.33 16.19
CA GLY A 138 14.66 3.54 16.78
C GLY A 138 14.49 4.70 15.79
N TYR A 139 14.12 4.43 14.54
CA TYR A 139 13.89 5.47 13.52
C TYR A 139 12.70 6.40 13.85
N GLY A 140 11.80 5.95 14.73
CA GLY A 140 10.65 6.74 15.15
C GLY A 140 9.50 6.76 14.14
N LEU A 141 9.32 5.71 13.36
CA LEU A 141 8.21 5.59 12.39
C LEU A 141 6.84 5.55 13.06
N GLU A 142 6.81 5.09 14.32
CA GLU A 142 5.60 5.04 15.14
C GLU A 142 5.35 6.34 15.93
N LEU A 143 6.29 7.30 15.91
CA LEU A 143 6.17 8.57 16.62
C LEU A 143 5.46 9.64 15.76
N PRO A 144 4.73 10.58 16.38
CA PRO A 144 4.17 11.75 15.71
C PRO A 144 5.24 12.55 14.96
N ASN A 145 4.85 13.19 13.86
CA ASN A 145 5.73 14.10 13.13
C ASN A 145 5.75 15.50 13.77
N VAL A 146 4.62 15.91 14.35
CA VAL A 146 4.49 17.17 15.07
C VAL A 146 4.74 16.90 16.56
N LYS A 147 5.77 17.51 17.13
CA LYS A 147 5.96 17.56 18.58
C LYS A 147 5.06 18.70 19.09
N GLU A 148 4.17 18.41 20.03
CA GLU A 148 3.46 19.44 20.80
C GLU A 148 4.44 20.31 21.62
#